data_8a9dca607df573286be8cdc7126285c5
#
_entry.id   8a9dca607df573286be8cdc7126285c5
#
_cell.length_a   1.000
_cell.length_b   1.000
_cell.length_c   1.000
_cell.angle_alpha   90.00
_cell.angle_beta   90.00
_cell.angle_gamma   90.00
#
_symmetry.space_group_name_H-M   'P 1'
#
loop_
_entity.id
_entity.type
_entity.pdbx_description
1 polymer ?
#
loop_
_entity_poly.entity_id
_entity_poly.type
_entity_poly.pdbx_seq_one_letter_code
_entity_poly.pdbx_strand_id
1 'polypeptide(L)'
;KIIFPIQKPELFKAYGKSAGGGVLLYGPPGCGKTLLSKATAGEIKASFFSIGLHNVLDMYVGASEGKLHKIFELARRNAPSVLFFDEIDALAADRRDMRQSSTRGLINQFLAEMDGAQGENDGVLILGATNAPWHLDAAFLRPGRFDRMVFVPPPDEVARAEIAEIHSREKPVVQFDAAALAKKTEGFSGADLRAVFDLAVEATLQEAMKRGEVVPVSGKILLKTTKKVKPSTRKWFESAKNYALYANQSGFYDDVLEYLGLKK
;
A
#
# COMPACT_ATOMS: atom_id res chain seq x y z
N LYS A 1 -13.81 8.26 -6.45
CA LYS A 1 -13.88 9.46 -5.57
C LYS A 1 -12.51 10.13 -5.40
N ILE A 2 -11.40 9.41 -5.36
CA ILE A 2 -10.03 9.91 -5.13
C ILE A 2 -9.51 10.69 -6.35
N ILE A 3 -9.81 10.23 -7.55
CA ILE A 3 -9.28 10.71 -8.83
C ILE A 3 -10.00 11.99 -9.31
N PHE A 4 -11.28 12.15 -9.00
CA PHE A 4 -12.10 13.25 -9.52
C PHE A 4 -11.56 14.66 -9.23
N PRO A 5 -11.02 14.98 -8.03
CA PRO A 5 -10.49 16.33 -7.78
C PRO A 5 -9.37 16.72 -8.75
N ILE A 6 -8.57 15.74 -9.18
CA ILE A 6 -7.44 15.98 -10.09
C ILE A 6 -7.90 15.99 -11.54
N GLN A 7 -8.87 15.14 -11.90
CA GLN A 7 -9.41 15.11 -13.27
C GLN A 7 -10.26 16.32 -13.62
N LYS A 8 -10.91 16.94 -12.63
CA LYS A 8 -11.81 18.09 -12.83
C LYS A 8 -11.57 19.20 -11.79
N PRO A 9 -10.36 19.79 -11.76
CA PRO A 9 -9.96 20.74 -10.72
C PRO A 9 -10.85 21.98 -10.69
N GLU A 10 -11.27 22.49 -11.85
CA GLU A 10 -12.13 23.67 -11.97
C GLU A 10 -13.49 23.48 -11.29
N LEU A 11 -14.05 22.27 -11.38
CA LEU A 11 -15.31 21.95 -10.73
C LEU A 11 -15.16 22.00 -9.20
N PHE A 12 -14.07 21.44 -8.67
CA PHE A 12 -13.80 21.44 -7.22
C PHE A 12 -13.53 22.86 -6.70
N LYS A 13 -12.76 23.65 -7.43
CA LYS A 13 -12.51 25.08 -7.09
C LYS A 13 -13.81 25.90 -7.06
N ALA A 14 -14.74 25.66 -8.00
CA ALA A 14 -16.04 26.34 -8.01
C ALA A 14 -16.88 26.08 -6.74
N TYR A 15 -16.67 24.93 -6.07
CA TYR A 15 -17.28 24.59 -4.79
C TYR A 15 -16.38 24.91 -3.57
N GLY A 16 -15.33 25.69 -3.75
CA GLY A 16 -14.39 26.03 -2.66
C GLY A 16 -13.59 24.85 -2.11
N LYS A 17 -13.40 23.79 -2.93
CA LYS A 17 -12.63 22.60 -2.58
C LYS A 17 -11.27 22.60 -3.26
N SER A 18 -10.22 22.16 -2.57
CA SER A 18 -8.90 21.98 -3.18
C SER A 18 -8.92 20.85 -4.22
N ALA A 19 -8.13 20.99 -5.27
CA ALA A 19 -7.95 19.99 -6.31
C ALA A 19 -6.85 18.96 -5.98
N GLY A 20 -6.39 18.91 -4.75
CA GLY A 20 -5.43 17.96 -4.21
C GLY A 20 -5.98 17.29 -2.95
N GLY A 21 -5.09 16.72 -2.17
CA GLY A 21 -5.43 16.16 -0.86
C GLY A 21 -4.64 14.89 -0.55
N GLY A 22 -4.74 14.46 0.68
CA GLY A 22 -4.09 13.25 1.18
C GLY A 22 -5.07 12.09 1.30
N VAL A 23 -4.62 10.92 0.84
CA VAL A 23 -5.36 9.65 1.01
C VAL A 23 -4.43 8.64 1.65
N LEU A 24 -4.91 7.99 2.71
CA LEU A 24 -4.20 6.92 3.39
C LEU A 24 -4.75 5.57 2.95
N LEU A 25 -3.93 4.78 2.26
CA LEU A 25 -4.21 3.38 1.95
C LEU A 25 -3.77 2.52 3.13
N TYR A 26 -4.69 1.74 3.68
CA TYR A 26 -4.35 0.86 4.79
C TYR A 26 -4.89 -0.56 4.57
N GLY A 27 -4.27 -1.54 5.16
CA GLY A 27 -4.69 -2.93 5.04
C GLY A 27 -3.54 -3.91 5.21
N PRO A 28 -3.80 -5.22 5.07
CA PRO A 28 -2.78 -6.25 5.26
C PRO A 28 -1.57 -6.05 4.32
N PRO A 29 -0.37 -6.51 4.73
CA PRO A 29 0.80 -6.48 3.88
C PRO A 29 0.59 -7.35 2.62
N GLY A 30 1.23 -6.95 1.51
CA GLY A 30 1.18 -7.70 0.26
C GLY A 30 -0.13 -7.64 -0.52
N CYS A 31 -1.10 -6.81 -0.11
CA CYS A 31 -2.42 -6.66 -0.77
C CYS A 31 -2.45 -5.59 -1.87
N GLY A 32 -1.30 -5.07 -2.31
CA GLY A 32 -1.21 -4.25 -3.52
C GLY A 32 -1.39 -2.75 -3.31
N LYS A 33 -1.22 -2.19 -2.10
CA LYS A 33 -1.31 -0.74 -1.84
C LYS A 33 -0.42 0.09 -2.77
N THR A 34 0.82 -0.32 -2.94
CA THR A 34 1.78 0.34 -3.86
C THR A 34 1.37 0.20 -5.33
N LEU A 35 0.82 -0.96 -5.71
CA LEU A 35 0.32 -1.19 -7.08
C LEU A 35 -0.89 -0.31 -7.37
N LEU A 36 -1.84 -0.21 -6.43
CA LEU A 36 -3.01 0.66 -6.53
C LEU A 36 -2.60 2.13 -6.69
N SER A 37 -1.57 2.57 -5.96
CA SER A 37 -1.06 3.94 -6.08
C SER A 37 -0.47 4.23 -7.46
N LYS A 38 0.30 3.28 -8.03
CA LYS A 38 0.82 3.38 -9.39
C LYS A 38 -0.28 3.38 -10.44
N ALA A 39 -1.28 2.50 -10.29
CA ALA A 39 -2.43 2.44 -11.18
C ALA A 39 -3.25 3.74 -11.14
N THR A 40 -3.42 4.33 -9.95
CA THR A 40 -4.07 5.64 -9.77
C THR A 40 -3.34 6.73 -10.56
N ALA A 41 -2.00 6.79 -10.47
CA ALA A 41 -1.22 7.77 -11.22
C ALA A 41 -1.33 7.57 -12.74
N GLY A 42 -1.32 6.31 -13.20
CA GLY A 42 -1.52 5.98 -14.63
C GLY A 42 -2.89 6.43 -15.14
N GLU A 43 -3.95 6.19 -14.38
CA GLU A 43 -5.32 6.56 -14.74
C GLU A 43 -5.50 8.08 -14.91
N ILE A 44 -4.85 8.87 -14.07
CA ILE A 44 -4.91 10.35 -14.17
C ILE A 44 -3.78 10.94 -15.01
N LYS A 45 -2.95 10.11 -15.63
CA LYS A 45 -1.77 10.52 -16.42
C LYS A 45 -0.85 11.48 -15.66
N ALA A 46 -0.68 11.25 -14.37
CA ALA A 46 0.16 12.07 -13.48
C ALA A 46 1.57 11.50 -13.35
N SER A 47 2.53 12.37 -13.07
CA SER A 47 3.88 11.99 -12.68
C SER A 47 3.84 11.23 -11.35
N PHE A 48 4.49 10.07 -11.24
CA PHE A 48 4.50 9.25 -10.03
C PHE A 48 5.84 9.28 -9.32
N PHE A 49 5.84 9.75 -8.07
CA PHE A 49 7.02 9.80 -7.20
C PHE A 49 6.80 8.85 -6.02
N SER A 50 7.59 7.77 -5.97
CA SER A 50 7.54 6.81 -4.86
C SER A 50 8.68 7.07 -3.88
N ILE A 51 8.32 7.35 -2.64
CA ILE A 51 9.25 7.72 -1.58
C ILE A 51 9.16 6.67 -0.46
N GLY A 52 10.24 5.91 -0.28
CA GLY A 52 10.42 5.12 0.94
C GLY A 52 10.94 6.03 2.05
N LEU A 53 10.28 6.06 3.19
CA LEU A 53 10.65 6.96 4.27
C LEU A 53 12.07 6.71 4.80
N HIS A 54 12.56 5.47 4.72
CA HIS A 54 13.96 5.13 5.04
C HIS A 54 14.99 5.85 4.15
N ASN A 55 14.59 6.27 2.92
CA ASN A 55 15.46 7.03 2.02
C ASN A 55 15.50 8.52 2.35
N VAL A 56 14.53 9.00 3.12
CA VAL A 56 14.45 10.40 3.57
C VAL A 56 15.20 10.59 4.88
N LEU A 57 15.17 9.59 5.75
CA LEU A 57 15.88 9.60 7.03
C LEU A 57 17.39 9.69 6.80
N ASP A 58 18.02 10.71 7.34
CA ASP A 58 19.47 10.91 7.31
C ASP A 58 20.03 11.01 8.74
N MET A 59 21.31 10.70 8.89
CA MET A 59 21.97 10.80 10.20
C MET A 59 22.22 12.26 10.63
N TYR A 60 22.16 13.20 9.68
CA TYR A 60 22.42 14.63 9.96
C TYR A 60 21.11 15.38 10.19
N VAL A 61 21.05 16.12 11.29
CA VAL A 61 19.92 16.98 11.66
C VAL A 61 19.70 18.05 10.58
N GLY A 62 18.45 18.21 10.11
CA GLY A 62 18.07 19.17 9.08
C GLY A 62 18.22 18.67 7.63
N ALA A 63 19.00 17.62 7.38
CA ALA A 63 19.15 17.08 6.03
C ALA A 63 17.87 16.37 5.54
N SER A 64 17.19 15.68 6.45
CA SER A 64 15.92 14.96 6.17
C SER A 64 14.78 15.92 5.83
N GLU A 65 14.63 17.00 6.59
CA GLU A 65 13.63 18.05 6.36
C GLU A 65 13.84 18.75 5.01
N GLY A 66 15.08 19.08 4.69
CA GLY A 66 15.43 19.69 3.40
C GLY A 66 15.21 18.75 2.21
N LYS A 67 15.47 17.45 2.37
CA LYS A 67 15.14 16.44 1.34
C LYS A 67 13.63 16.35 1.12
N LEU A 68 12.86 16.28 2.21
CA LEU A 68 11.40 16.20 2.15
C LEU A 68 10.81 17.41 1.44
N HIS A 69 11.25 18.62 1.79
CA HIS A 69 10.83 19.86 1.13
C HIS A 69 11.08 19.82 -0.40
N LYS A 70 12.28 19.42 -0.81
CA LYS A 70 12.62 19.28 -2.25
C LYS A 70 11.74 18.28 -2.98
N ILE A 71 11.33 17.20 -2.32
CA ILE A 71 10.43 16.19 -2.88
C ILE A 71 9.05 16.81 -3.15
N PHE A 72 8.51 17.57 -2.20
CA PHE A 72 7.23 18.27 -2.38
C PHE A 72 7.32 19.33 -3.47
N GLU A 73 8.41 20.13 -3.49
CA GLU A 73 8.64 21.10 -4.58
C GLU A 73 8.68 20.44 -5.96
N LEU A 74 9.39 19.29 -6.07
CA LEU A 74 9.46 18.54 -7.32
C LEU A 74 8.08 18.09 -7.78
N ALA A 75 7.25 17.60 -6.86
CA ALA A 75 5.89 17.17 -7.18
C ALA A 75 5.01 18.36 -7.63
N ARG A 76 5.09 19.49 -6.95
CA ARG A 76 4.36 20.73 -7.29
C ARG A 76 4.74 21.23 -8.70
N ARG A 77 6.02 21.21 -9.05
CA ARG A 77 6.52 21.60 -10.37
C ARG A 77 6.09 20.66 -11.50
N ASN A 78 5.78 19.40 -11.17
CA ASN A 78 5.35 18.39 -12.12
C ASN A 78 3.85 18.03 -12.01
N ALA A 79 3.03 18.94 -11.50
CA ALA A 79 1.59 18.73 -11.42
C ALA A 79 0.95 18.60 -12.83
N PRO A 80 0.01 17.66 -13.06
CA PRO A 80 -0.54 16.77 -12.06
C PRO A 80 0.44 15.66 -11.65
N SER A 81 0.57 15.45 -10.33
CA SER A 81 1.52 14.49 -9.79
C SER A 81 0.92 13.68 -8.63
N VAL A 82 1.49 12.51 -8.39
CA VAL A 82 1.20 11.64 -7.24
C VAL A 82 2.46 11.46 -6.42
N LEU A 83 2.43 11.92 -5.19
CA LEU A 83 3.44 11.61 -4.17
C LEU A 83 2.98 10.40 -3.37
N PHE A 84 3.72 9.31 -3.46
CA PHE A 84 3.43 8.09 -2.73
C PHE A 84 4.47 7.84 -1.64
N PHE A 85 4.02 7.80 -0.40
CA PHE A 85 4.82 7.49 0.78
C PHE A 85 4.47 6.08 1.29
N ASP A 86 5.41 5.14 1.15
CA ASP A 86 5.22 3.79 1.65
C ASP A 86 5.66 3.68 3.12
N GLU A 87 5.02 2.77 3.85
CA GLU A 87 5.32 2.48 5.27
C GLU A 87 5.32 3.73 6.17
N ILE A 88 4.28 4.59 6.01
CA ILE A 88 4.20 5.85 6.74
C ILE A 88 4.14 5.66 8.28
N ASP A 89 3.74 4.48 8.74
CA ASP A 89 3.79 4.05 10.13
C ASP A 89 5.22 3.98 10.70
N ALA A 90 6.25 3.89 9.87
CA ALA A 90 7.64 4.00 10.31
C ALA A 90 7.94 5.35 10.99
N LEU A 91 7.29 6.44 10.57
CA LEU A 91 7.38 7.74 11.24
C LEU A 91 6.74 7.72 12.64
N ALA A 92 5.74 6.86 12.87
CA ALA A 92 5.02 6.80 14.14
C ALA A 92 5.69 5.86 15.16
N ALA A 93 6.36 4.79 14.69
CA ALA A 93 7.01 3.81 15.55
C ALA A 93 8.12 4.44 16.43
N ASP A 94 8.82 5.43 15.89
CA ASP A 94 9.92 6.12 16.59
C ASP A 94 9.46 7.03 17.74
N ARG A 95 8.16 7.32 17.90
CA ARG A 95 7.68 8.22 18.98
C ARG A 95 7.79 7.64 20.39
N ARG A 96 7.70 6.32 20.55
CA ARG A 96 7.77 5.68 21.88
C ARG A 96 9.21 5.57 22.41
N ASP A 97 10.18 5.53 21.49
CA ASP A 97 11.62 5.50 21.80
C ASP A 97 12.32 6.87 21.59
N MET A 98 11.56 7.94 21.29
CA MET A 98 12.10 9.22 20.87
C MET A 98 12.81 10.01 21.97
N ARG A 99 14.04 9.67 22.19
CA ARG A 99 15.07 10.59 22.67
C ARG A 99 15.72 11.42 21.55
N GLN A 100 15.38 11.17 20.27
CA GLN A 100 15.98 11.87 19.12
C GLN A 100 15.07 12.99 18.61
N SER A 101 15.54 14.23 18.71
CA SER A 101 14.89 15.46 18.23
C SER A 101 14.68 15.49 16.70
N SER A 102 15.47 14.75 15.94
CA SER A 102 15.46 14.72 14.47
C SER A 102 14.17 14.17 13.87
N THR A 103 13.61 13.10 14.43
CA THR A 103 12.37 12.50 13.89
C THR A 103 11.15 13.40 14.11
N ARG A 104 11.12 14.17 15.22
CA ARG A 104 10.06 15.17 15.44
C ARG A 104 10.11 16.30 14.42
N GLY A 105 11.31 16.77 14.06
CA GLY A 105 11.50 17.76 13.02
C GLY A 105 10.94 17.30 11.69
N LEU A 106 11.29 16.07 11.26
CA LEU A 106 10.80 15.48 10.03
C LEU A 106 9.27 15.33 10.00
N ILE A 107 8.66 14.86 11.10
CA ILE A 107 7.19 14.76 11.19
C ILE A 107 6.54 16.12 11.06
N ASN A 108 7.04 17.13 11.78
CA ASN A 108 6.50 18.49 11.73
C ASN A 108 6.66 19.08 10.31
N GLN A 109 7.81 18.87 9.66
CA GLN A 109 8.01 19.29 8.27
C GLN A 109 7.05 18.58 7.33
N PHE A 110 6.86 17.26 7.48
CA PHE A 110 5.91 16.51 6.66
C PHE A 110 4.49 17.06 6.80
N LEU A 111 4.05 17.30 8.03
CA LEU A 111 2.72 17.88 8.29
C LEU A 111 2.59 19.30 7.72
N ALA A 112 3.63 20.11 7.83
CA ALA A 112 3.66 21.46 7.24
C ALA A 112 3.59 21.44 5.71
N GLU A 113 4.32 20.51 5.07
CA GLU A 113 4.26 20.33 3.60
C GLU A 113 2.88 19.84 3.14
N MET A 114 2.22 18.96 3.92
CA MET A 114 0.84 18.52 3.61
C MET A 114 -0.15 19.67 3.74
N ASP A 115 -0.03 20.47 4.78
CA ASP A 115 -0.93 21.62 5.00
C ASP A 115 -0.77 22.66 3.87
N GLY A 116 0.45 22.90 3.41
CA GLY A 116 0.80 23.86 2.37
C GLY A 116 0.23 25.26 2.61
N ALA A 117 0.75 26.29 1.95
CA ALA A 117 -0.02 27.51 1.82
C ALA A 117 -1.24 27.26 0.91
N GLN A 118 -2.30 28.07 1.02
CA GLN A 118 -3.53 27.86 0.24
C GLN A 118 -3.23 27.68 -1.25
N GLY A 119 -3.49 26.47 -1.79
CA GLY A 119 -3.31 26.14 -3.19
C GLY A 119 -1.93 25.63 -3.61
N GLU A 120 -0.91 25.58 -2.74
CA GLU A 120 0.42 25.08 -3.10
C GLU A 120 0.42 23.60 -3.54
N ASN A 121 -0.46 22.77 -2.97
CA ASN A 121 -0.60 21.38 -3.31
C ASN A 121 -1.70 21.10 -4.37
N ASP A 122 -2.20 22.14 -5.06
CA ASP A 122 -3.17 21.96 -6.13
C ASP A 122 -2.57 21.12 -7.27
N GLY A 123 -3.26 20.06 -7.66
CA GLY A 123 -2.79 19.09 -8.65
C GLY A 123 -1.80 18.05 -8.11
N VAL A 124 -1.48 18.07 -6.82
CA VAL A 124 -0.66 17.04 -6.15
C VAL A 124 -1.55 16.13 -5.33
N LEU A 125 -1.59 14.84 -5.66
CA LEU A 125 -2.22 13.81 -4.84
C LEU A 125 -1.19 13.17 -3.92
N ILE A 126 -1.39 13.29 -2.62
CA ILE A 126 -0.52 12.66 -1.63
C ILE A 126 -1.14 11.34 -1.22
N LEU A 127 -0.47 10.23 -1.51
CA LEU A 127 -0.88 8.89 -1.11
C LEU A 127 0.06 8.37 -0.02
N GLY A 128 -0.48 8.03 1.14
CA GLY A 128 0.23 7.29 2.17
C GLY A 128 -0.17 5.82 2.15
N ALA A 129 0.74 4.90 2.42
CA ALA A 129 0.43 3.50 2.66
C ALA A 129 0.93 3.06 4.02
N THR A 130 0.11 2.29 4.73
CA THR A 130 0.46 1.72 6.04
C THR A 130 -0.12 0.33 6.23
N ASN A 131 0.60 -0.50 6.96
CA ASN A 131 0.10 -1.78 7.44
C ASN A 131 -0.46 -1.67 8.88
N ALA A 132 -0.22 -0.55 9.57
CA ALA A 132 -0.61 -0.36 10.97
C ALA A 132 -1.19 1.05 11.21
N PRO A 133 -2.39 1.36 10.65
CA PRO A 133 -2.98 2.69 10.74
C PRO A 133 -3.22 3.16 12.18
N TRP A 134 -3.38 2.23 13.11
CA TRP A 134 -3.53 2.52 14.54
C TRP A 134 -2.25 2.98 15.26
N HIS A 135 -1.10 2.88 14.60
CA HIS A 135 0.16 3.44 15.09
C HIS A 135 0.42 4.86 14.57
N LEU A 136 -0.38 5.31 13.59
CA LEU A 136 -0.20 6.63 13.02
C LEU A 136 -0.68 7.71 14.00
N ASP A 137 0.10 8.79 14.10
CA ASP A 137 -0.31 9.95 14.90
C ASP A 137 -1.58 10.59 14.34
N ALA A 138 -2.53 10.89 15.23
CA ALA A 138 -3.79 11.55 14.90
C ALA A 138 -3.59 12.89 14.13
N ALA A 139 -2.44 13.54 14.27
CA ALA A 139 -2.12 14.74 13.51
C ALA A 139 -2.08 14.51 11.99
N PHE A 140 -1.74 13.30 11.53
CA PHE A 140 -1.78 12.95 10.12
C PHE A 140 -3.21 12.81 9.57
N LEU A 141 -4.18 12.50 10.43
CA LEU A 141 -5.58 12.24 10.05
C LEU A 141 -6.47 13.49 10.16
N ARG A 142 -5.89 14.67 10.38
CA ARG A 142 -6.64 15.92 10.43
C ARG A 142 -7.11 16.35 9.03
N PRO A 143 -8.23 17.10 8.94
CA PRO A 143 -8.68 17.70 7.70
C PRO A 143 -7.56 18.47 6.99
N GLY A 144 -7.46 18.30 5.66
CA GLY A 144 -6.40 18.88 4.84
C GLY A 144 -5.13 18.01 4.71
N ARG A 145 -5.02 16.93 5.49
CA ARG A 145 -3.90 15.96 5.44
C ARG A 145 -4.41 14.63 4.89
N PHE A 146 -4.19 13.50 5.56
CA PHE A 146 -4.84 12.23 5.19
C PHE A 146 -6.28 12.21 5.70
N ASP A 147 -7.12 13.03 5.13
CA ASP A 147 -8.53 13.17 5.51
C ASP A 147 -9.43 12.05 4.95
N ARG A 148 -8.87 11.21 4.10
CA ARG A 148 -9.52 10.04 3.53
C ARG A 148 -8.69 8.79 3.79
N MET A 149 -9.33 7.80 4.39
CA MET A 149 -8.76 6.48 4.58
C MET A 149 -9.44 5.49 3.63
N VAL A 150 -8.66 4.66 2.97
CA VAL A 150 -9.15 3.62 2.05
C VAL A 150 -8.59 2.28 2.48
N PHE A 151 -9.48 1.39 2.85
CA PHE A 151 -9.12 0.01 3.14
C PHE A 151 -8.81 -0.75 1.85
N VAL A 152 -7.66 -1.41 1.83
CA VAL A 152 -7.24 -2.29 0.72
C VAL A 152 -7.32 -3.73 1.22
N PRO A 153 -8.42 -4.44 0.93
CA PRO A 153 -8.63 -5.80 1.38
C PRO A 153 -7.69 -6.79 0.68
N PRO A 154 -7.55 -8.01 1.20
CA PRO A 154 -6.98 -9.11 0.42
C PRO A 154 -7.76 -9.34 -0.87
N PRO A 155 -7.10 -9.85 -1.92
CA PRO A 155 -7.78 -10.15 -3.18
C PRO A 155 -8.87 -11.21 -2.98
N ASP A 156 -10.01 -11.01 -3.62
CA ASP A 156 -11.08 -12.00 -3.69
C ASP A 156 -10.69 -13.21 -4.57
N GLU A 157 -11.56 -14.20 -4.73
CA GLU A 157 -11.24 -15.40 -5.49
C GLU A 157 -10.91 -15.10 -6.95
N VAL A 158 -11.64 -14.18 -7.58
CA VAL A 158 -11.41 -13.78 -8.98
C VAL A 158 -10.06 -13.09 -9.13
N ALA A 159 -9.79 -12.11 -8.29
CA ALA A 159 -8.51 -11.40 -8.29
C ALA A 159 -7.32 -12.33 -7.97
N ARG A 160 -7.49 -13.32 -7.09
CA ARG A 160 -6.45 -14.32 -6.83
C ARG A 160 -6.15 -15.18 -8.05
N ALA A 161 -7.18 -15.54 -8.83
CA ALA A 161 -6.98 -16.28 -10.07
C ALA A 161 -6.19 -15.43 -11.09
N GLU A 162 -6.55 -14.16 -11.27
CA GLU A 162 -5.83 -13.23 -12.17
C GLU A 162 -4.38 -13.01 -11.73
N ILE A 163 -4.13 -12.83 -10.42
CA ILE A 163 -2.77 -12.69 -9.87
C ILE A 163 -1.97 -13.97 -10.15
N ALA A 164 -2.58 -15.13 -9.99
CA ALA A 164 -1.92 -16.40 -10.27
C ALA A 164 -1.56 -16.55 -11.75
N GLU A 165 -2.45 -16.13 -12.66
CA GLU A 165 -2.14 -16.10 -14.09
C GLU A 165 -0.97 -15.15 -14.42
N ILE A 166 -0.94 -13.95 -13.81
CA ILE A 166 0.18 -13.02 -14.00
C ILE A 166 1.50 -13.68 -13.57
N HIS A 167 1.53 -14.32 -12.39
CA HIS A 167 2.74 -14.98 -11.91
C HIS A 167 3.15 -16.22 -12.73
N SER A 168 2.21 -16.85 -13.43
CA SER A 168 2.51 -18.00 -14.29
C SER A 168 3.17 -17.60 -15.61
N ARG A 169 2.91 -16.42 -16.15
CA ARG A 169 3.36 -15.99 -17.50
C ARG A 169 4.88 -15.92 -17.64
N GLU A 170 5.60 -15.59 -16.58
CA GLU A 170 7.05 -15.44 -16.57
C GLU A 170 7.81 -16.74 -16.19
N LYS A 171 7.10 -17.84 -16.02
CA LYS A 171 7.63 -19.10 -15.50
C LYS A 171 7.22 -20.26 -16.41
N PRO A 172 8.03 -21.32 -16.54
CA PRO A 172 7.67 -22.50 -17.32
C PRO A 172 6.60 -23.34 -16.61
N VAL A 173 5.38 -22.80 -16.51
CA VAL A 173 4.25 -23.46 -15.85
C VAL A 173 3.43 -24.22 -16.87
N VAL A 174 3.06 -25.46 -16.55
CA VAL A 174 2.22 -26.33 -17.40
C VAL A 174 1.07 -26.93 -16.60
N GLN A 175 -0.03 -27.22 -17.30
CA GLN A 175 -1.22 -27.83 -16.72
C GLN A 175 -1.71 -27.06 -15.47
N PHE A 176 -1.79 -25.75 -15.58
CA PHE A 176 -2.15 -24.85 -14.52
C PHE A 176 -3.63 -24.45 -14.61
N ASP A 177 -4.33 -24.53 -13.50
CA ASP A 177 -5.70 -24.05 -13.32
C ASP A 177 -5.69 -22.95 -12.25
N ALA A 178 -5.82 -21.71 -12.68
CA ALA A 178 -5.81 -20.53 -11.82
C ALA A 178 -7.02 -20.52 -10.85
N ALA A 179 -8.19 -20.95 -11.31
CA ALA A 179 -9.40 -21.00 -10.49
C ALA A 179 -9.27 -22.06 -9.37
N ALA A 180 -8.72 -23.23 -9.69
CA ALA A 180 -8.45 -24.25 -8.69
C ALA A 180 -7.43 -23.80 -7.65
N LEU A 181 -6.42 -23.02 -8.04
CA LEU A 181 -5.45 -22.42 -7.13
C LEU A 181 -6.12 -21.37 -6.24
N ALA A 182 -6.94 -20.48 -6.83
CA ALA A 182 -7.64 -19.41 -6.12
C ALA A 182 -8.55 -19.95 -5.02
N LYS A 183 -9.31 -21.04 -5.29
CA LYS A 183 -10.14 -21.72 -4.30
C LYS A 183 -9.36 -22.25 -3.10
N LYS A 184 -8.09 -22.63 -3.28
CA LYS A 184 -7.23 -23.17 -2.20
C LYS A 184 -6.40 -22.13 -1.47
N THR A 185 -6.50 -20.89 -1.88
CA THR A 185 -5.70 -19.78 -1.35
C THR A 185 -6.57 -18.68 -0.74
N GLU A 186 -7.69 -19.06 -0.12
CA GLU A 186 -8.54 -18.11 0.60
C GLU A 186 -7.74 -17.34 1.67
N GLY A 187 -7.93 -16.02 1.70
CA GLY A 187 -7.22 -15.12 2.60
C GLY A 187 -5.75 -14.85 2.24
N PHE A 188 -5.24 -15.38 1.12
CA PHE A 188 -3.88 -15.07 0.68
C PHE A 188 -3.81 -13.65 0.12
N SER A 189 -2.72 -12.96 0.44
CA SER A 189 -2.32 -11.72 -0.22
C SER A 189 -1.67 -12.01 -1.59
N GLY A 190 -1.48 -10.99 -2.40
CA GLY A 190 -0.70 -11.12 -3.65
C GLY A 190 0.74 -11.59 -3.39
N ALA A 191 1.35 -11.16 -2.29
CA ALA A 191 2.69 -11.62 -1.89
C ALA A 191 2.70 -13.10 -1.47
N ASP A 192 1.65 -13.58 -0.79
CA ASP A 192 1.53 -15.00 -0.44
C ASP A 192 1.40 -15.86 -1.70
N LEU A 193 0.61 -15.40 -2.70
CA LEU A 193 0.51 -16.09 -3.99
C LEU A 193 1.86 -16.13 -4.70
N ARG A 194 2.60 -15.04 -4.73
CA ARG A 194 3.97 -15.02 -5.27
C ARG A 194 4.85 -16.04 -4.58
N ALA A 195 4.82 -16.11 -3.24
CA ALA A 195 5.59 -17.09 -2.48
C ALA A 195 5.23 -18.55 -2.84
N VAL A 196 3.96 -18.84 -3.17
CA VAL A 196 3.54 -20.17 -3.69
C VAL A 196 4.28 -20.49 -4.97
N PHE A 197 4.33 -19.57 -5.92
CA PHE A 197 5.04 -19.77 -7.19
C PHE A 197 6.54 -19.90 -6.99
N ASP A 198 7.15 -19.06 -6.17
CA ASP A 198 8.59 -19.07 -5.91
C ASP A 198 9.02 -20.40 -5.28
N LEU A 199 8.29 -20.90 -4.27
CA LEU A 199 8.55 -22.20 -3.66
C LEU A 199 8.31 -23.37 -4.63
N ALA A 200 7.34 -23.25 -5.55
CA ALA A 200 7.12 -24.28 -6.57
C ALA A 200 8.26 -24.31 -7.58
N VAL A 201 8.77 -23.15 -7.99
CA VAL A 201 9.96 -23.03 -8.86
C VAL A 201 11.18 -23.63 -8.17
N GLU A 202 11.46 -23.29 -6.90
CA GLU A 202 12.58 -23.86 -6.14
C GLU A 202 12.53 -25.40 -6.08
N ALA A 203 11.35 -25.97 -5.81
CA ALA A 203 11.17 -27.41 -5.76
C ALA A 203 11.43 -28.07 -7.13
N THR A 204 11.02 -27.42 -8.22
CA THR A 204 11.22 -27.94 -9.59
C THR A 204 12.65 -27.73 -10.04
N LEU A 205 13.30 -26.63 -9.65
CA LEU A 205 14.68 -26.33 -9.99
C LEU A 205 15.67 -27.40 -9.46
N GLN A 206 15.41 -27.93 -8.26
CA GLN A 206 16.21 -29.05 -7.71
C GLN A 206 16.13 -30.30 -8.60
N GLU A 207 14.99 -30.56 -9.23
CA GLU A 207 14.84 -31.67 -10.18
C GLU A 207 15.50 -31.37 -11.52
N ALA A 208 15.35 -30.14 -12.02
CA ALA A 208 15.98 -29.67 -13.24
C ALA A 208 17.52 -29.76 -13.17
N MET A 209 18.11 -29.37 -12.05
CA MET A 209 19.56 -29.50 -11.81
C MET A 209 20.07 -30.93 -11.86
N LYS A 210 19.27 -31.90 -11.38
CA LYS A 210 19.63 -33.33 -11.44
C LYS A 210 19.53 -33.89 -12.85
N ARG A 211 18.58 -33.39 -13.67
CA ARG A 211 18.36 -33.86 -15.05
C ARG A 211 19.22 -33.14 -16.07
N GLY A 212 19.77 -31.95 -15.75
CA GLY A 212 20.50 -31.12 -16.70
C GLY A 212 19.61 -30.44 -17.74
N GLU A 213 18.29 -30.40 -17.53
CA GLU A 213 17.31 -29.82 -18.48
C GLU A 213 16.24 -29.03 -17.73
N VAL A 214 15.52 -28.16 -18.46
CA VAL A 214 14.40 -27.38 -17.88
C VAL A 214 13.23 -28.31 -17.61
N VAL A 215 12.86 -28.45 -16.34
CA VAL A 215 11.65 -29.15 -15.90
C VAL A 215 10.54 -28.13 -15.69
N PRO A 216 9.36 -28.28 -16.31
CA PRO A 216 8.26 -27.34 -16.11
C PRO A 216 7.61 -27.51 -14.74
N VAL A 217 7.15 -26.39 -14.17
CA VAL A 217 6.38 -26.35 -12.92
C VAL A 217 4.95 -26.84 -13.21
N SER A 218 4.59 -27.98 -12.70
CA SER A 218 3.22 -28.51 -12.89
C SER A 218 2.21 -27.89 -11.93
N GLY A 219 0.94 -27.81 -12.35
CA GLY A 219 -0.15 -27.37 -11.48
C GLY A 219 -0.30 -28.21 -10.20
N LYS A 220 0.08 -29.50 -10.25
CA LYS A 220 0.16 -30.37 -9.06
C LYS A 220 1.15 -29.85 -8.02
N ILE A 221 2.33 -29.41 -8.45
CA ILE A 221 3.36 -28.86 -7.54
C ILE A 221 2.84 -27.55 -6.94
N LEU A 222 2.26 -26.66 -7.74
CA LEU A 222 1.64 -25.42 -7.26
C LEU A 222 0.59 -25.68 -6.19
N LEU A 223 -0.36 -26.57 -6.45
CA LEU A 223 -1.39 -26.95 -5.48
C LEU A 223 -0.84 -27.60 -4.19
N LYS A 224 0.26 -28.34 -4.29
CA LYS A 224 0.96 -28.88 -3.11
C LYS A 224 1.65 -27.78 -2.31
N THR A 225 2.19 -26.79 -2.99
CA THR A 225 2.94 -25.69 -2.37
C THR A 225 2.03 -24.72 -1.61
N THR A 226 0.74 -24.56 -2.01
CA THR A 226 -0.21 -23.73 -1.25
C THR A 226 -0.31 -24.16 0.22
N LYS A 227 -0.13 -25.45 0.52
CA LYS A 227 -0.19 -25.98 1.89
C LYS A 227 1.02 -25.56 2.76
N LYS A 228 2.11 -25.11 2.14
CA LYS A 228 3.33 -24.70 2.83
C LYS A 228 3.32 -23.20 3.17
N VAL A 229 2.52 -22.41 2.44
CA VAL A 229 2.38 -20.97 2.66
C VAL A 229 1.17 -20.74 3.57
N LYS A 230 1.36 -19.92 4.59
CA LYS A 230 0.27 -19.48 5.48
C LYS A 230 -0.17 -18.07 5.07
N PRO A 231 -1.48 -17.76 5.05
CA PRO A 231 -1.94 -16.42 4.71
C PRO A 231 -1.39 -15.39 5.72
N SER A 232 -0.62 -14.44 5.21
CA SER A 232 -0.01 -13.36 6.00
C SER A 232 -1.05 -12.40 6.58
N THR A 233 -2.22 -12.33 5.94
CA THR A 233 -3.33 -11.43 6.30
C THR A 233 -3.99 -11.77 7.61
N ARG A 234 -3.98 -13.05 8.04
CA ARG A 234 -4.69 -13.53 9.23
C ARG A 234 -4.28 -12.79 10.49
N LYS A 235 -2.96 -12.68 10.76
CA LYS A 235 -2.46 -11.97 11.93
C LYS A 235 -2.82 -10.48 11.90
N TRP A 236 -2.83 -9.88 10.71
CA TRP A 236 -3.23 -8.50 10.56
C TRP A 236 -4.69 -8.30 10.97
N PHE A 237 -5.60 -9.17 10.52
CA PHE A 237 -7.02 -9.10 10.88
C PHE A 237 -7.27 -9.35 12.37
N GLU A 238 -6.48 -10.19 13.03
CA GLU A 238 -6.55 -10.37 14.49
C GLU A 238 -6.27 -9.05 15.23
N SER A 239 -5.25 -8.31 14.79
CA SER A 239 -4.94 -7.00 15.35
C SER A 239 -5.97 -5.95 14.96
N ALA A 240 -6.30 -5.83 13.68
CA ALA A 240 -7.22 -4.85 13.13
C ALA A 240 -8.62 -4.95 13.74
N LYS A 241 -9.11 -6.18 13.97
CA LYS A 241 -10.39 -6.45 14.62
C LYS A 241 -10.48 -5.80 16.00
N ASN A 242 -9.43 -5.91 16.81
CA ASN A 242 -9.43 -5.32 18.15
C ASN A 242 -9.50 -3.80 18.08
N TYR A 243 -8.73 -3.16 17.21
CA TYR A 243 -8.79 -1.72 17.03
C TYR A 243 -10.14 -1.26 16.45
N ALA A 244 -10.68 -2.00 15.49
CA ALA A 244 -11.97 -1.68 14.88
C ALA A 244 -13.16 -1.82 15.87
N LEU A 245 -13.09 -2.75 16.82
CA LEU A 245 -14.13 -2.95 17.82
C LEU A 245 -14.03 -1.98 19.00
N TYR A 246 -12.82 -1.64 19.46
CA TYR A 246 -12.61 -0.96 20.73
C TYR A 246 -12.03 0.45 20.62
N ALA A 247 -11.47 0.83 19.46
CA ALA A 247 -10.82 2.13 19.24
C ALA A 247 -11.33 2.87 17.98
N ASN A 248 -12.51 2.52 17.46
CA ASN A 248 -13.07 3.08 16.22
C ASN A 248 -14.04 4.23 16.46
N GLN A 249 -13.70 5.18 17.32
CA GLN A 249 -14.59 6.32 17.65
C GLN A 249 -14.89 7.21 16.44
N SER A 250 -13.99 7.28 15.46
CA SER A 250 -14.12 8.13 14.26
C SER A 250 -14.67 7.40 13.04
N GLY A 251 -15.01 6.10 13.14
CA GLY A 251 -15.48 5.29 12.01
C GLY A 251 -14.42 4.94 10.97
N PHE A 252 -13.14 5.21 11.24
CA PHE A 252 -12.05 4.98 10.30
C PHE A 252 -11.84 3.50 9.91
N TYR A 253 -12.28 2.57 10.76
CA TYR A 253 -12.13 1.13 10.55
C TYR A 253 -13.45 0.43 10.22
N ASP A 254 -14.48 1.18 9.84
CA ASP A 254 -15.78 0.64 9.49
C ASP A 254 -15.70 -0.37 8.35
N ASP A 255 -14.89 -0.08 7.32
CA ASP A 255 -14.67 -0.97 6.19
C ASP A 255 -14.06 -2.31 6.61
N VAL A 256 -13.23 -2.33 7.66
CA VAL A 256 -12.67 -3.57 8.22
C VAL A 256 -13.75 -4.39 8.93
N LEU A 257 -14.64 -3.73 9.68
CA LEU A 257 -15.77 -4.41 10.35
C LEU A 257 -16.76 -4.97 9.33
N GLU A 258 -17.03 -4.24 8.25
CA GLU A 258 -17.87 -4.70 7.14
C GLU A 258 -17.23 -5.92 6.45
N TYR A 259 -15.94 -5.85 6.11
CA TYR A 259 -15.21 -6.97 5.52
C TYR A 259 -15.22 -8.23 6.40
N LEU A 260 -15.16 -8.07 7.72
CA LEU A 260 -15.22 -9.17 8.69
C LEU A 260 -16.66 -9.63 9.00
N GLY A 261 -17.69 -9.01 8.41
CA GLY A 261 -19.10 -9.30 8.71
C GLY A 261 -19.52 -8.95 10.15
N LEU A 262 -18.81 -8.03 10.80
CA LEU A 262 -19.05 -7.61 12.20
C LEU A 262 -19.83 -6.30 12.32
N LYS A 263 -19.99 -5.55 11.24
CA LYS A 263 -20.86 -4.38 11.14
C LYS A 263 -22.18 -4.80 10.53
N LYS A 264 -23.29 -4.48 11.19
CA LYS A 264 -24.65 -4.64 10.65
C LYS A 264 -25.06 -3.41 9.85
#